data_3a999c608a7fd205279b26cefb64d00e
#
_entry.id   3a999c608a7fd205279b26cefb64d00e
#
_cell.length_a   1.000
_cell.length_b   1.000
_cell.length_c   1.000
_cell.angle_alpha   90.00
_cell.angle_beta   90.00
_cell.angle_gamma   90.00
#
_symmetry.space_group_name_H-M   'P 1'
#
loop_
_entity.id
_entity.type
_entity.pdbx_description
1 polymer ?
#
loop_
_entity_poly.entity_id
_entity_poly.type
_entity_poly.pdbx_seq_one_letter_code
_entity_poly.pdbx_strand_id
1 'polypeptide(L)'
;MWSALKRLILGIGLIVGAAAVLLIADLDRRRAESRATGNDRVHRVAVFQLATRPIMDDLPNGGIKGLARAGYADGRRVRINRYNAEGDVTTANAIAKAIVDKSYDLVLTYSTPCAQAMASANRLGRVGHVFADVVDPFSLGIGMTRIGTMIPVREAILLAREMNPALRVLGIVRNPSEKNSELCTVLARAVCAELGITLHEAQVDNSAGVLEAAQSLVARGAEALYLGGDNTVDLAFQSLRRAADQ
;
A
#
# COMPACT_ATOMS: atom_id res chain seq x y z
N MET A 1 52.45 -3.35 39.83
CA MET A 1 51.63 -3.61 38.62
C MET A 1 50.41 -4.49 38.91
N TRP A 2 50.52 -5.59 39.61
CA TRP A 2 49.40 -6.56 39.85
C TRP A 2 48.28 -6.02 40.72
N SER A 3 48.56 -5.16 41.70
CA SER A 3 47.53 -4.50 42.54
C SER A 3 46.67 -3.47 41.77
N ALA A 4 47.25 -2.77 40.81
CA ALA A 4 46.52 -1.81 39.96
C ALA A 4 45.58 -2.56 39.00
N LEU A 5 46.04 -3.69 38.45
CA LEU A 5 45.21 -4.52 37.54
C LEU A 5 43.99 -5.12 38.27
N LYS A 6 44.18 -5.60 39.52
CA LYS A 6 43.08 -6.10 40.36
C LYS A 6 42.05 -5.01 40.65
N ARG A 7 42.48 -3.81 40.98
CA ARG A 7 41.57 -2.66 41.20
C ARG A 7 40.81 -2.26 39.93
N LEU A 8 41.46 -2.33 38.78
CA LEU A 8 40.82 -2.04 37.50
C LEU A 8 39.72 -3.10 37.17
N ILE A 9 40.02 -4.38 37.32
CA ILE A 9 39.07 -5.49 37.09
C ILE A 9 37.89 -5.36 38.05
N LEU A 10 38.13 -5.04 39.34
CA LEU A 10 37.06 -4.83 40.32
C LEU A 10 36.19 -3.61 39.93
N GLY A 11 36.76 -2.51 39.47
CA GLY A 11 36.04 -1.33 39.00
C GLY A 11 35.17 -1.64 37.79
N ILE A 12 35.72 -2.34 36.79
CA ILE A 12 34.96 -2.74 35.60
C ILE A 12 33.81 -3.68 36.00
N GLY A 13 34.05 -4.67 36.87
CA GLY A 13 33.03 -5.58 37.38
C GLY A 13 31.87 -4.86 38.08
N LEU A 14 32.18 -3.83 38.89
CA LEU A 14 31.16 -3.01 39.54
C LEU A 14 30.33 -2.17 38.51
N ILE A 15 30.99 -1.60 37.52
CA ILE A 15 30.29 -0.84 36.48
C ILE A 15 29.38 -1.77 35.65
N VAL A 16 29.85 -2.92 35.24
CA VAL A 16 29.06 -3.91 34.49
C VAL A 16 27.89 -4.41 35.35
N GLY A 17 28.13 -4.70 36.64
CA GLY A 17 27.08 -5.10 37.59
C GLY A 17 26.01 -4.01 37.74
N ALA A 18 26.42 -2.76 37.95
CA ALA A 18 25.49 -1.63 38.06
C ALA A 18 24.69 -1.42 36.77
N ALA A 19 25.33 -1.51 35.61
CA ALA A 19 24.69 -1.40 34.30
C ALA A 19 23.67 -2.53 34.07
N ALA A 20 24.00 -3.77 34.47
CA ALA A 20 23.09 -4.90 34.37
C ALA A 20 21.85 -4.74 35.26
N VAL A 21 22.04 -4.29 36.51
CA VAL A 21 20.93 -3.97 37.43
C VAL A 21 20.02 -2.87 36.89
N LEU A 22 20.60 -1.80 36.34
CA LEU A 22 19.83 -0.71 35.75
C LEU A 22 19.06 -1.16 34.50
N LEU A 23 19.65 -2.00 33.65
CA LEU A 23 18.98 -2.59 32.48
C LEU A 23 17.83 -3.52 32.85
N ILE A 24 18.03 -4.35 33.87
CA ILE A 24 16.96 -5.25 34.37
C ILE A 24 15.83 -4.43 34.99
N ALA A 25 16.15 -3.42 35.80
CA ALA A 25 15.15 -2.53 36.40
C ALA A 25 14.38 -1.72 35.34
N ASP A 26 15.03 -1.26 34.25
CA ASP A 26 14.37 -0.59 33.16
C ASP A 26 13.46 -1.56 32.34
N LEU A 27 13.90 -2.80 32.14
CA LEU A 27 13.08 -3.85 31.50
C LEU A 27 11.85 -4.19 32.33
N ASP A 28 12.00 -4.32 33.64
CA ASP A 28 10.88 -4.60 34.54
C ASP A 28 9.93 -3.40 34.65
N ARG A 29 10.44 -2.19 34.66
CA ARG A 29 9.65 -0.96 34.59
C ARG A 29 8.85 -0.86 33.30
N ARG A 30 9.46 -1.09 32.14
CA ARG A 30 8.79 -1.14 30.82
C ARG A 30 7.74 -2.25 30.76
N ARG A 31 8.02 -3.43 31.35
CA ARG A 31 7.04 -4.52 31.47
C ARG A 31 5.88 -4.17 32.41
N ALA A 32 6.16 -3.48 33.53
CA ALA A 32 5.15 -3.00 34.45
C ALA A 32 4.31 -1.87 33.84
N GLU A 33 4.92 -0.92 33.13
CA GLU A 33 4.24 0.13 32.38
C GLU A 33 3.39 -0.47 31.25
N SER A 34 3.89 -1.47 30.49
CA SER A 34 3.11 -2.24 29.52
C SER A 34 1.95 -3.03 30.15
N ARG A 35 2.09 -3.48 31.40
CA ARG A 35 1.01 -4.16 32.13
C ARG A 35 0.03 -3.19 32.79
N ALA A 36 0.51 -2.04 33.27
CA ALA A 36 -0.31 -1.00 33.88
C ALA A 36 -1.09 -0.17 32.85
N THR A 37 -0.54 -0.03 31.62
CA THR A 37 -1.26 0.47 30.44
C THR A 37 -2.04 -0.63 29.73
N GLY A 38 -2.05 -1.86 30.24
CA GLY A 38 -2.95 -2.99 29.93
C GLY A 38 -4.39 -2.65 30.28
N ASN A 39 -4.80 -1.51 29.86
CA ASN A 39 -6.05 -0.84 30.02
C ASN A 39 -7.14 -1.61 29.26
N ASP A 40 -8.31 -1.68 29.83
CA ASP A 40 -9.58 -2.08 29.20
C ASP A 40 -10.00 -1.18 28.02
N ARG A 41 -9.10 -0.34 27.52
CA ARG A 41 -9.36 0.51 26.36
C ARG A 41 -9.45 -0.33 25.10
N VAL A 42 -10.62 -0.37 24.52
CA VAL A 42 -10.85 -0.96 23.20
C VAL A 42 -10.29 0.00 22.14
N HIS A 43 -9.23 -0.44 21.42
CA HIS A 43 -8.65 0.35 20.34
C HIS A 43 -9.58 0.35 19.12
N ARG A 44 -9.64 1.47 18.44
CA ARG A 44 -10.43 1.62 17.21
C ARG A 44 -9.53 1.49 16.00
N VAL A 45 -9.80 0.48 15.16
CA VAL A 45 -9.05 0.20 13.95
C VAL A 45 -9.92 0.41 12.73
N ALA A 46 -9.47 1.22 11.78
CA ALA A 46 -10.09 1.33 10.48
C ALA A 46 -9.38 0.40 9.50
N VAL A 47 -10.13 -0.36 8.71
CA VAL A 47 -9.66 -1.13 7.56
C VAL A 47 -10.25 -0.47 6.32
N PHE A 48 -9.37 0.06 5.46
CA PHE A 48 -9.79 0.90 4.35
C PHE A 48 -9.28 0.36 3.02
N GLN A 49 -10.19 0.00 2.14
CA GLN A 49 -9.92 -0.52 0.79
C GLN A 49 -10.63 0.31 -0.27
N LEU A 50 -10.09 0.30 -1.50
CA LEU A 50 -10.65 1.06 -2.61
C LEU A 50 -11.93 0.41 -3.14
N ALA A 51 -11.91 -0.91 -3.33
CA ALA A 51 -13.05 -1.66 -3.85
C ALA A 51 -13.02 -3.09 -3.32
N THR A 52 -14.18 -3.76 -3.34
CA THR A 52 -14.31 -5.19 -3.07
C THR A 52 -13.98 -5.99 -4.32
N ARG A 53 -13.00 -6.89 -4.23
CA ARG A 53 -12.63 -7.84 -5.28
C ARG A 53 -12.17 -9.15 -4.65
N PRO A 54 -12.53 -10.32 -5.20
CA PRO A 54 -12.22 -11.61 -4.58
C PRO A 54 -10.74 -11.77 -4.20
N ILE A 55 -9.82 -11.45 -5.11
CA ILE A 55 -8.36 -11.55 -4.88
C ILE A 55 -7.86 -10.49 -3.88
N MET A 56 -8.47 -9.29 -3.89
CA MET A 56 -8.03 -8.18 -3.03
C MET A 56 -8.62 -8.26 -1.62
N ASP A 57 -9.71 -8.99 -1.41
CA ASP A 57 -10.34 -9.14 -0.09
C ASP A 57 -9.51 -10.02 0.86
N ASP A 58 -8.62 -10.85 0.33
CA ASP A 58 -7.73 -11.67 1.14
C ASP A 58 -6.71 -10.83 1.92
N LEU A 59 -6.28 -9.69 1.39
CA LEU A 59 -5.32 -8.80 2.05
C LEU A 59 -5.87 -8.18 3.35
N PRO A 60 -7.02 -7.46 3.33
CA PRO A 60 -7.61 -6.93 4.55
C PRO A 60 -8.03 -8.04 5.52
N ASN A 61 -8.52 -9.18 5.04
CA ASN A 61 -8.83 -10.32 5.88
C ASN A 61 -7.58 -10.92 6.52
N GLY A 62 -6.47 -10.98 5.79
CA GLY A 62 -5.15 -11.37 6.30
C GLY A 62 -4.67 -10.45 7.43
N GLY A 63 -4.79 -9.14 7.25
CA GLY A 63 -4.46 -8.13 8.25
C GLY A 63 -5.28 -8.30 9.54
N ILE A 64 -6.60 -8.49 9.41
CA ILE A 64 -7.49 -8.73 10.56
C ILE A 64 -7.15 -10.03 11.27
N LYS A 65 -6.89 -11.12 10.53
CA LYS A 65 -6.43 -12.39 11.10
C LYS A 65 -5.09 -12.23 11.83
N GLY A 66 -4.18 -11.43 11.29
CA GLY A 66 -2.90 -11.09 11.91
C GLY A 66 -3.09 -10.39 13.26
N LEU A 67 -3.94 -9.37 13.33
CA LEU A 67 -4.29 -8.70 14.57
C LEU A 67 -4.88 -9.68 15.60
N ALA A 68 -5.81 -10.54 15.18
CA ALA A 68 -6.43 -11.52 16.06
C ALA A 68 -5.39 -12.52 16.63
N ARG A 69 -4.45 -13.01 15.81
CA ARG A 69 -3.34 -13.87 16.24
C ARG A 69 -2.42 -13.18 17.25
N ALA A 70 -2.23 -11.87 17.12
CA ALA A 70 -1.46 -11.05 18.06
C ALA A 70 -2.23 -10.70 19.35
N GLY A 71 -3.46 -11.24 19.53
CA GLY A 71 -4.29 -10.98 20.70
C GLY A 71 -5.23 -9.79 20.60
N TYR A 72 -5.32 -9.18 19.41
CA TYR A 72 -6.19 -8.04 19.11
C TYR A 72 -7.40 -8.49 18.28
N ALA A 73 -8.20 -9.40 18.83
CA ALA A 73 -9.42 -9.88 18.18
C ALA A 73 -10.50 -8.78 18.21
N ASP A 74 -11.26 -8.67 17.10
CA ASP A 74 -12.39 -7.75 16.99
C ASP A 74 -13.47 -8.05 18.06
N GLY A 75 -14.04 -6.99 18.63
CA GLY A 75 -15.02 -7.10 19.72
C GLY A 75 -14.41 -7.35 21.11
N ARG A 76 -13.10 -7.51 21.22
CA ARG A 76 -12.38 -7.67 22.51
C ARG A 76 -11.49 -6.47 22.80
N ARG A 77 -10.23 -6.51 22.30
CA ARG A 77 -9.23 -5.44 22.48
C ARG A 77 -9.26 -4.39 21.39
N VAL A 78 -9.88 -4.70 20.24
CA VAL A 78 -10.05 -3.78 19.14
C VAL A 78 -11.50 -3.75 18.68
N ARG A 79 -11.90 -2.64 18.10
CA ARG A 79 -13.13 -2.49 17.32
C ARG A 79 -12.74 -2.16 15.88
N ILE A 80 -13.02 -3.07 14.97
CA ILE A 80 -12.66 -2.93 13.57
C ILE A 80 -13.84 -2.36 12.78
N ASN A 81 -13.60 -1.25 12.07
CA ASN A 81 -14.56 -0.67 11.14
C ASN A 81 -13.99 -0.78 9.72
N ARG A 82 -14.75 -1.35 8.80
CA ARG A 82 -14.37 -1.47 7.39
C ARG A 82 -14.93 -0.30 6.59
N TYR A 83 -14.11 0.22 5.70
CA TYR A 83 -14.44 1.28 4.76
C TYR A 83 -14.09 0.83 3.36
N ASN A 84 -14.98 1.10 2.41
CA ASN A 84 -14.81 0.80 1.00
C ASN A 84 -15.20 2.04 0.19
N ALA A 85 -14.34 2.44 -0.73
CA ALA A 85 -14.57 3.62 -1.58
C ALA A 85 -15.30 3.28 -2.89
N GLU A 86 -15.68 2.02 -3.10
CA GLU A 86 -16.42 1.53 -4.28
C GLU A 86 -15.74 1.92 -5.61
N GLY A 87 -14.41 2.00 -5.60
CA GLY A 87 -13.61 2.34 -6.78
C GLY A 87 -13.51 3.84 -7.09
N ASP A 88 -14.08 4.70 -6.25
CA ASP A 88 -14.08 6.14 -6.47
C ASP A 88 -13.06 6.85 -5.59
N VAL A 89 -12.12 7.58 -6.24
CA VAL A 89 -11.02 8.29 -5.56
C VAL A 89 -11.54 9.47 -4.73
N THR A 90 -12.63 10.11 -5.16
CA THR A 90 -13.25 11.22 -4.41
C THR A 90 -13.84 10.70 -3.11
N THR A 91 -14.56 9.59 -3.19
CA THR A 91 -15.08 8.86 -2.01
C THR A 91 -13.94 8.40 -1.10
N ALA A 92 -12.82 7.90 -1.65
CA ALA A 92 -11.65 7.53 -0.88
C ALA A 92 -11.10 8.72 -0.08
N ASN A 93 -10.99 9.90 -0.68
CA ASN A 93 -10.54 11.11 0.01
C ASN A 93 -11.51 11.54 1.12
N ALA A 94 -12.82 11.42 0.91
CA ALA A 94 -13.82 11.73 1.93
C ALA A 94 -13.75 10.75 3.12
N ILE A 95 -13.60 9.45 2.84
CA ILE A 95 -13.42 8.42 3.87
C ILE A 95 -12.15 8.66 4.68
N ALA A 96 -11.02 8.99 4.04
CA ALA A 96 -9.77 9.26 4.72
C ALA A 96 -9.89 10.42 5.73
N LYS A 97 -10.54 11.52 5.32
CA LYS A 97 -10.86 12.65 6.23
C LYS A 97 -11.73 12.19 7.40
N ALA A 98 -12.80 11.44 7.14
CA ALA A 98 -13.69 10.94 8.16
C ALA A 98 -12.98 10.00 9.16
N ILE A 99 -12.00 9.20 8.71
CA ILE A 99 -11.19 8.34 9.59
C ILE A 99 -10.35 9.21 10.54
N VAL A 100 -9.70 10.25 10.03
CA VAL A 100 -8.90 11.18 10.86
C VAL A 100 -9.79 11.93 11.87
N ASP A 101 -10.93 12.43 11.43
CA ASP A 101 -11.86 13.19 12.29
C ASP A 101 -12.48 12.32 13.39
N LYS A 102 -12.71 11.04 13.12
CA LYS A 102 -13.24 10.07 14.11
C LYS A 102 -12.19 9.57 15.10
N SER A 103 -10.94 10.03 15.01
CA SER A 103 -9.85 9.69 15.93
C SER A 103 -9.66 8.19 16.14
N TYR A 104 -9.43 7.45 15.03
CA TYR A 104 -9.00 6.07 15.09
C TYR A 104 -7.59 5.97 15.67
N ASP A 105 -7.29 4.87 16.39
CA ASP A 105 -5.94 4.61 16.88
C ASP A 105 -5.03 4.11 15.74
N LEU A 106 -5.59 3.34 14.80
CA LEU A 106 -4.87 2.76 13.68
C LEU A 106 -5.77 2.70 12.43
N VAL A 107 -5.18 2.95 11.28
CA VAL A 107 -5.78 2.64 9.98
C VAL A 107 -4.88 1.68 9.20
N LEU A 108 -5.48 0.64 8.64
CA LEU A 108 -4.87 -0.28 7.68
C LEU A 108 -5.44 0.06 6.32
N THR A 109 -4.62 0.58 5.41
CA THR A 109 -5.03 0.86 4.03
C THR A 109 -4.51 -0.21 3.08
N TYR A 110 -5.34 -0.56 2.12
CA TYR A 110 -5.02 -1.51 1.07
C TYR A 110 -5.26 -0.85 -0.28
N SER A 111 -4.25 -0.86 -1.14
CA SER A 111 -4.10 -0.16 -2.42
C SER A 111 -3.45 1.22 -2.31
N THR A 112 -2.79 1.62 -3.41
CA THR A 112 -2.12 2.92 -3.52
C THR A 112 -3.07 4.11 -3.36
N PRO A 113 -4.28 4.16 -3.98
CA PRO A 113 -5.19 5.30 -3.81
C PRO A 113 -5.65 5.50 -2.36
N CYS A 114 -5.92 4.42 -1.61
CA CYS A 114 -6.28 4.52 -0.20
C CYS A 114 -5.13 5.04 0.67
N ALA A 115 -3.91 4.55 0.43
CA ALA A 115 -2.72 5.03 1.13
C ALA A 115 -2.45 6.51 0.81
N GLN A 116 -2.62 6.91 -0.44
CA GLN A 116 -2.47 8.30 -0.90
C GLN A 116 -3.50 9.22 -0.25
N ALA A 117 -4.77 8.82 -0.20
CA ALA A 117 -5.84 9.57 0.45
C ALA A 117 -5.56 9.75 1.96
N MET A 118 -5.14 8.65 2.63
CA MET A 118 -4.77 8.72 4.05
C MET A 118 -3.54 9.57 4.31
N ALA A 119 -2.48 9.47 3.49
CA ALA A 119 -1.29 10.32 3.61
C ALA A 119 -1.65 11.80 3.52
N SER A 120 -2.53 12.14 2.58
CA SER A 120 -3.01 13.52 2.40
C SER A 120 -3.85 14.01 3.58
N ALA A 121 -4.77 13.19 4.09
CA ALA A 121 -5.65 13.56 5.19
C ALA A 121 -4.94 13.59 6.55
N ASN A 122 -3.99 12.67 6.77
CA ASN A 122 -3.31 12.43 8.06
C ASN A 122 -1.92 13.10 8.15
N ARG A 123 -1.71 14.24 7.52
CA ARG A 123 -0.41 14.95 7.49
C ARG A 123 0.15 15.26 8.88
N LEU A 124 -0.72 15.43 9.87
CA LEU A 124 -0.34 15.70 11.26
C LEU A 124 -0.08 14.42 12.08
N GLY A 125 -0.16 13.24 11.47
CA GLY A 125 0.12 11.97 12.14
C GLY A 125 -0.83 11.64 13.31
N ARG A 126 -2.08 12.09 13.24
CA ARG A 126 -3.08 11.88 14.32
C ARG A 126 -3.52 10.42 14.45
N VAL A 127 -3.45 9.66 13.39
CA VAL A 127 -3.84 8.25 13.32
C VAL A 127 -2.63 7.43 12.91
N GLY A 128 -2.36 6.33 13.62
CA GLY A 128 -1.35 5.37 13.19
C GLY A 128 -1.73 4.81 11.80
N HIS A 129 -0.81 4.82 10.83
CA HIS A 129 -1.11 4.41 9.47
C HIS A 129 -0.17 3.29 9.04
N VAL A 130 -0.74 2.13 8.74
CA VAL A 130 -0.06 0.98 8.12
C VAL A 130 -0.73 0.71 6.78
N PHE A 131 0.06 0.44 5.76
CA PHE A 131 -0.45 0.19 4.43
C PHE A 131 0.16 -1.08 3.82
N ALA A 132 -0.59 -1.72 2.94
CA ALA A 132 -0.18 -2.85 2.13
C ALA A 132 -0.68 -2.70 0.70
N ASP A 133 -0.05 -3.41 -0.24
CA ASP A 133 -0.37 -3.36 -1.66
C ASP A 133 -0.27 -1.94 -2.24
N VAL A 134 0.84 -1.28 -1.93
CA VAL A 134 1.13 0.08 -2.38
C VAL A 134 2.34 0.05 -3.32
N VAL A 135 2.14 0.57 -4.51
CA VAL A 135 3.21 0.76 -5.49
C VAL A 135 3.97 2.05 -5.13
N ASP A 136 5.30 1.95 -5.03
CA ASP A 136 6.20 3.05 -4.66
C ASP A 136 5.75 3.86 -3.43
N PRO A 137 5.76 3.25 -2.24
CA PRO A 137 5.36 3.95 -1.01
C PRO A 137 6.28 5.12 -0.65
N PHE A 138 7.48 5.19 -1.22
CA PHE A 138 8.43 6.29 -0.95
C PHE A 138 7.95 7.60 -1.56
N SER A 139 7.36 7.57 -2.75
CA SER A 139 6.82 8.77 -3.41
C SER A 139 5.64 9.39 -2.67
N LEU A 140 4.96 8.62 -1.82
CA LEU A 140 3.85 9.11 -1.00
C LEU A 140 4.30 9.89 0.26
N GLY A 141 5.61 9.94 0.54
CA GLY A 141 6.15 10.64 1.72
C GLY A 141 5.71 10.03 3.06
N ILE A 142 5.22 8.81 3.08
CA ILE A 142 4.72 8.14 4.28
C ILE A 142 5.88 7.47 5.01
N GLY A 143 6.24 7.96 6.19
CA GLY A 143 7.39 7.52 6.99
C GLY A 143 7.21 6.22 7.79
N MET A 144 6.12 5.45 7.63
CA MET A 144 5.72 4.36 8.53
C MET A 144 5.88 2.96 7.90
N THR A 145 5.53 1.90 8.63
CA THR A 145 5.69 0.49 8.28
C THR A 145 5.08 0.14 6.92
N ARG A 146 5.87 -0.50 6.03
CA ARG A 146 5.58 -0.62 4.60
C ARG A 146 5.56 -2.07 4.15
N ILE A 147 4.57 -2.42 3.34
CA ILE A 147 4.61 -3.58 2.44
C ILE A 147 4.28 -3.05 1.06
N GLY A 148 5.31 -2.83 0.24
CA GLY A 148 5.19 -2.36 -1.14
C GLY A 148 5.25 -3.53 -2.12
N THR A 149 4.57 -3.39 -3.24
CA THR A 149 4.66 -4.29 -4.39
C THR A 149 5.18 -3.52 -5.59
N MET A 150 6.01 -4.16 -6.41
CA MET A 150 6.41 -3.63 -7.71
C MET A 150 5.70 -4.42 -8.80
N ILE A 151 5.06 -3.70 -9.71
CA ILE A 151 4.40 -4.32 -10.85
C ILE A 151 5.46 -4.62 -11.91
N PRO A 152 5.53 -5.85 -12.45
CA PRO A 152 6.55 -6.27 -13.43
C PRO A 152 6.20 -5.73 -14.83
N VAL A 153 6.26 -4.39 -14.99
CA VAL A 153 5.87 -3.69 -16.23
C VAL A 153 6.71 -4.17 -17.43
N ARG A 154 8.03 -4.28 -17.22
CA ARG A 154 8.97 -4.68 -18.26
C ARG A 154 8.68 -6.11 -18.74
N GLU A 155 8.55 -7.01 -17.80
CA GLU A 155 8.31 -8.43 -18.06
C GLU A 155 6.99 -8.64 -18.78
N ALA A 156 5.95 -7.90 -18.41
CA ALA A 156 4.65 -7.96 -19.07
C ALA A 156 4.71 -7.48 -20.53
N ILE A 157 5.43 -6.40 -20.82
CA ILE A 157 5.59 -5.89 -22.19
C ILE A 157 6.47 -6.82 -23.02
N LEU A 158 7.53 -7.40 -22.43
CA LEU A 158 8.36 -8.41 -23.11
C LEU A 158 7.55 -9.66 -23.45
N LEU A 159 6.71 -10.13 -22.52
CA LEU A 159 5.81 -11.27 -22.78
C LEU A 159 4.81 -10.95 -23.91
N ALA A 160 4.23 -9.75 -23.92
CA ALA A 160 3.33 -9.33 -25.01
C ALA A 160 4.05 -9.36 -26.36
N ARG A 161 5.31 -8.96 -26.41
CA ARG A 161 6.13 -9.01 -27.61
C ARG A 161 6.55 -10.44 -27.99
N GLU A 162 6.75 -11.32 -27.02
CA GLU A 162 7.01 -12.74 -27.27
C GLU A 162 5.76 -13.40 -27.89
N MET A 163 4.56 -13.07 -27.38
CA MET A 163 3.29 -13.57 -27.92
C MET A 163 2.97 -12.99 -29.31
N ASN A 164 3.34 -11.74 -29.56
CA ASN A 164 3.21 -11.06 -30.84
C ASN A 164 4.55 -10.41 -31.24
N PRO A 165 5.45 -11.13 -31.96
CA PRO A 165 6.74 -10.57 -32.37
C PRO A 165 6.64 -9.35 -33.31
N ALA A 166 5.49 -9.17 -33.96
CA ALA A 166 5.21 -8.02 -34.83
C ALA A 166 4.66 -6.80 -34.08
N LEU A 167 4.47 -6.88 -32.77
CA LEU A 167 3.90 -5.81 -31.94
C LEU A 167 4.66 -4.48 -32.11
N ARG A 168 3.97 -3.48 -32.61
CA ARG A 168 4.49 -2.11 -32.86
C ARG A 168 3.75 -1.03 -32.08
N VAL A 169 2.48 -1.26 -31.76
CA VAL A 169 1.64 -0.26 -31.08
C VAL A 169 0.96 -0.92 -29.88
N LEU A 170 1.28 -0.43 -28.69
CA LEU A 170 0.67 -0.84 -27.43
C LEU A 170 -0.26 0.27 -26.92
N GLY A 171 -1.45 -0.08 -26.48
CA GLY A 171 -2.39 0.85 -25.85
C GLY A 171 -2.42 0.71 -24.35
N ILE A 172 -2.50 1.81 -23.63
CA ILE A 172 -2.73 1.84 -22.17
C ILE A 172 -3.86 2.81 -21.84
N VAL A 173 -4.85 2.33 -21.10
CA VAL A 173 -5.85 3.18 -20.44
C VAL A 173 -5.37 3.44 -19.01
N ARG A 174 -5.43 4.67 -18.56
CA ARG A 174 -4.90 5.07 -17.25
C ARG A 174 -5.72 6.14 -16.55
N ASN A 175 -5.73 6.08 -15.21
CA ASN A 175 -6.25 7.16 -14.37
C ASN A 175 -5.08 7.99 -13.82
N PRO A 176 -4.90 9.25 -14.25
CA PRO A 176 -3.79 10.09 -13.79
C PRO A 176 -3.86 10.47 -12.31
N SER A 177 -5.01 10.29 -11.66
CA SER A 177 -5.18 10.55 -10.22
C SER A 177 -4.58 9.45 -9.34
N GLU A 178 -4.28 8.27 -9.91
CA GLU A 178 -3.68 7.15 -9.22
C GLU A 178 -2.16 7.11 -9.41
N LYS A 179 -1.39 7.21 -8.33
CA LYS A 179 0.08 7.18 -8.39
C LYS A 179 0.66 5.88 -8.93
N ASN A 180 0.04 4.75 -8.65
CA ASN A 180 0.39 3.45 -9.25
C ASN A 180 0.22 3.46 -10.77
N SER A 181 -0.87 4.03 -11.28
CA SER A 181 -1.13 4.18 -12.69
C SER A 181 -0.09 5.08 -13.38
N GLU A 182 0.22 6.22 -12.76
CA GLU A 182 1.25 7.14 -13.27
C GLU A 182 2.63 6.48 -13.33
N LEU A 183 3.07 5.81 -12.25
CA LEU A 183 4.35 5.11 -12.21
C LEU A 183 4.44 4.02 -13.27
N CYS A 184 3.41 3.17 -13.37
CA CYS A 184 3.38 2.10 -14.37
C CYS A 184 3.42 2.65 -15.80
N THR A 185 2.74 3.79 -16.05
CA THR A 185 2.77 4.45 -17.35
C THR A 185 4.17 5.01 -17.68
N VAL A 186 4.85 5.63 -16.71
CA VAL A 186 6.23 6.10 -16.89
C VAL A 186 7.17 4.95 -17.24
N LEU A 187 7.06 3.83 -16.51
CA LEU A 187 7.85 2.63 -16.80
C LEU A 187 7.51 2.04 -18.17
N ALA A 188 6.22 1.97 -18.53
CA ALA A 188 5.78 1.47 -19.84
C ALA A 188 6.32 2.34 -20.99
N ARG A 189 6.31 3.66 -20.86
CA ARG A 189 6.91 4.57 -21.85
C ARG A 189 8.40 4.26 -22.07
N ALA A 190 9.16 4.08 -20.98
CA ALA A 190 10.59 3.79 -21.06
C ALA A 190 10.86 2.44 -21.76
N VAL A 191 10.12 1.40 -21.37
CA VAL A 191 10.26 0.07 -21.96
C VAL A 191 9.84 0.05 -23.42
N CYS A 192 8.72 0.68 -23.77
CA CYS A 192 8.24 0.77 -25.14
C CYS A 192 9.25 1.52 -26.04
N ALA A 193 9.81 2.63 -25.56
CA ALA A 193 10.84 3.37 -26.29
C ALA A 193 12.09 2.53 -26.54
N GLU A 194 12.56 1.76 -25.55
CA GLU A 194 13.70 0.84 -25.67
C GLU A 194 13.44 -0.25 -26.72
N LEU A 195 12.20 -0.78 -26.73
CA LEU A 195 11.81 -1.87 -27.63
C LEU A 195 11.34 -1.40 -29.02
N GLY A 196 11.29 -0.10 -29.29
CA GLY A 196 10.77 0.46 -30.55
C GLY A 196 9.25 0.25 -30.71
N ILE A 197 8.51 0.16 -29.61
CA ILE A 197 7.05 0.07 -29.57
C ILE A 197 6.47 1.45 -29.35
N THR A 198 5.47 1.84 -30.11
CA THR A 198 4.71 3.08 -29.90
C THR A 198 3.71 2.84 -28.79
N LEU A 199 3.73 3.68 -27.73
CA LEU A 199 2.73 3.64 -26.67
C LEU A 199 1.65 4.68 -26.91
N HIS A 200 0.42 4.23 -27.12
CA HIS A 200 -0.76 5.10 -27.15
C HIS A 200 -1.42 5.13 -25.77
N GLU A 201 -1.72 6.31 -25.27
CA GLU A 201 -2.35 6.52 -23.97
C GLU A 201 -3.76 7.08 -24.14
N ALA A 202 -4.69 6.60 -23.30
CA ALA A 202 -6.00 7.19 -23.10
C ALA A 202 -6.25 7.37 -21.60
N GLN A 203 -6.79 8.53 -21.22
CA GLN A 203 -7.02 8.89 -19.82
C GLN A 203 -8.49 8.71 -19.46
N VAL A 204 -8.73 8.26 -18.23
CA VAL A 204 -10.06 8.14 -17.64
C VAL A 204 -10.04 8.65 -16.19
N ASP A 205 -11.14 9.23 -15.76
CA ASP A 205 -11.31 9.67 -14.37
C ASP A 205 -12.04 8.61 -13.50
N ASN A 206 -12.76 7.68 -14.15
CA ASN A 206 -13.51 6.63 -13.49
C ASN A 206 -13.68 5.40 -14.41
N SER A 207 -14.19 4.31 -13.86
CA SER A 207 -14.35 3.03 -14.56
C SER A 207 -15.39 3.06 -15.70
N ALA A 208 -16.33 3.98 -15.69
CA ALA A 208 -17.36 4.07 -16.75
C ALA A 208 -16.77 4.49 -18.11
N GLY A 209 -15.71 5.30 -18.11
CA GLY A 209 -15.03 5.77 -19.33
C GLY A 209 -14.10 4.75 -19.97
N VAL A 210 -13.80 3.63 -19.32
CA VAL A 210 -12.75 2.69 -19.76
C VAL A 210 -13.06 2.05 -21.11
N LEU A 211 -14.32 1.71 -21.38
CA LEU A 211 -14.69 1.09 -22.66
C LEU A 211 -14.40 2.03 -23.83
N GLU A 212 -14.87 3.28 -23.75
CA GLU A 212 -14.67 4.28 -24.79
C GLU A 212 -13.18 4.60 -25.01
N ALA A 213 -12.44 4.76 -23.90
CA ALA A 213 -11.00 5.00 -23.93
C ALA A 213 -10.25 3.84 -24.61
N ALA A 214 -10.59 2.59 -24.28
CA ALA A 214 -9.98 1.42 -24.89
C ALA A 214 -10.32 1.30 -26.38
N GLN A 215 -11.58 1.52 -26.77
CA GLN A 215 -11.99 1.56 -28.17
C GLN A 215 -11.27 2.63 -28.97
N SER A 216 -11.06 3.81 -28.40
CA SER A 216 -10.25 4.87 -29.00
C SER A 216 -8.81 4.41 -29.27
N LEU A 217 -8.19 3.65 -28.37
CA LEU A 217 -6.85 3.10 -28.56
C LEU A 217 -6.82 2.07 -29.71
N VAL A 218 -7.80 1.18 -29.76
CA VAL A 218 -7.94 0.20 -30.86
C VAL A 218 -8.12 0.93 -32.21
N ALA A 219 -8.99 1.93 -32.27
CA ALA A 219 -9.21 2.74 -33.46
C ALA A 219 -7.94 3.51 -33.91
N ARG A 220 -7.03 3.82 -32.98
CA ARG A 220 -5.71 4.42 -33.25
C ARG A 220 -4.63 3.39 -33.59
N GLY A 221 -4.99 2.13 -33.77
CA GLY A 221 -4.11 1.04 -34.21
C GLY A 221 -3.36 0.34 -33.09
N ALA A 222 -3.83 0.40 -31.84
CA ALA A 222 -3.26 -0.41 -30.79
C ALA A 222 -3.48 -1.90 -31.10
N GLU A 223 -2.40 -2.68 -31.16
CA GLU A 223 -2.39 -4.11 -31.47
C GLU A 223 -2.51 -4.97 -30.18
N ALA A 224 -2.26 -4.37 -29.04
CA ALA A 224 -2.49 -4.95 -27.72
C ALA A 224 -2.84 -3.85 -26.72
N LEU A 225 -3.60 -4.21 -25.68
CA LEU A 225 -3.93 -3.33 -24.56
C LEU A 225 -3.21 -3.82 -23.30
N TYR A 226 -2.46 -2.94 -22.66
CA TYR A 226 -1.73 -3.19 -21.43
C TYR A 226 -2.50 -2.64 -20.22
N LEU A 227 -2.75 -3.51 -19.23
CA LEU A 227 -3.31 -3.11 -17.93
C LEU A 227 -2.16 -2.88 -16.93
N GLY A 228 -1.87 -1.60 -16.67
CA GLY A 228 -0.68 -1.16 -15.92
C GLY A 228 -0.90 -0.95 -14.43
N GLY A 229 -1.60 -1.86 -13.74
CA GLY A 229 -1.79 -1.74 -12.28
C GLY A 229 -2.65 -0.52 -11.88
N ASP A 230 -3.60 -0.17 -12.70
CA ASP A 230 -4.57 0.90 -12.51
C ASP A 230 -5.85 0.32 -11.90
N ASN A 231 -6.22 0.76 -10.69
CA ASN A 231 -7.38 0.21 -10.01
C ASN A 231 -8.70 0.59 -10.70
N THR A 232 -8.77 1.78 -11.29
CA THR A 232 -9.95 2.25 -12.03
C THR A 232 -10.18 1.39 -13.27
N VAL A 233 -9.11 1.09 -14.02
CA VAL A 233 -9.17 0.27 -15.24
C VAL A 233 -9.41 -1.20 -14.89
N ASP A 234 -8.79 -1.70 -13.84
CA ASP A 234 -8.94 -3.07 -13.39
C ASP A 234 -10.38 -3.37 -12.91
N LEU A 235 -11.06 -2.42 -12.28
CA LEU A 235 -12.50 -2.53 -11.97
C LEU A 235 -13.35 -2.71 -13.23
N ALA A 236 -12.93 -2.13 -14.35
CA ALA A 236 -13.59 -2.22 -15.64
C ALA A 236 -12.91 -3.21 -16.61
N PHE A 237 -12.19 -4.21 -16.10
CA PHE A 237 -11.44 -5.18 -16.93
C PHE A 237 -12.28 -5.80 -18.06
N GLN A 238 -13.54 -6.13 -17.80
CA GLN A 238 -14.43 -6.67 -18.82
C GLN A 238 -14.72 -5.68 -19.97
N SER A 239 -14.69 -4.38 -19.68
CA SER A 239 -14.82 -3.33 -20.69
C SER A 239 -13.55 -3.22 -21.54
N LEU A 240 -12.37 -3.31 -20.89
CA LEU A 240 -11.08 -3.35 -21.59
C LEU A 240 -11.00 -4.56 -22.53
N ARG A 241 -11.34 -5.76 -22.02
CA ARG A 241 -11.39 -6.99 -22.82
C ARG A 241 -12.35 -6.86 -24.01
N ARG A 242 -13.57 -6.35 -23.81
CA ARG A 242 -14.55 -6.16 -24.88
C ARG A 242 -14.04 -5.25 -25.99
N ALA A 243 -13.24 -4.25 -25.67
CA ALA A 243 -12.62 -3.39 -26.67
C ALA A 243 -11.50 -4.14 -27.44
N ALA A 244 -10.75 -5.01 -26.77
CA ALA A 244 -9.68 -5.81 -27.40
C ALA A 244 -10.22 -6.93 -28.30
N ASP A 245 -11.44 -7.40 -28.09
CA ASP A 245 -12.10 -8.46 -28.88
C ASP A 245 -12.72 -7.93 -30.19
N GLN A 246 -12.63 -6.61 -30.51
CA GLN A 246 -13.12 -5.96 -31.73
C GLN A 246 -12.06 -5.90 -32.83
#